data_192db0b293a977c05b54be2dd3e7541a
#
_entry.id   192db0b293a977c05b54be2dd3e7541a
#
_cell.length_a   1.000
_cell.length_b   1.000
_cell.length_c   1.000
_cell.angle_alpha   90.00
_cell.angle_beta   90.00
_cell.angle_gamma   90.00
#
_symmetry.space_group_name_H-M   'P 1'
#
loop_
_entity.id
_entity.type
_entity.pdbx_description
1 polymer ?
#
loop_
_entity_poly.entity_id
_entity_poly.type
_entity_poly.pdbx_seq_one_letter_code
_entity_poly.pdbx_strand_id
1 'polypeptide(L)'
;RKIVSVVLLTTTGMLFLFSVVVALFPEMFQRAVGIDTKYLWIALFICYFQVFTNLNLDIWRLEEQPIRYGVFSISIAVLNFLLTLGLVVALHKGWQGRVYAQVGVAVLFFVVSILFLIRRKYLVFSWPGRAIFYETLAYALPLIPHLSSFWFKQGMDRYIINYFHAQE
;
A
#
# COMPACT_ATOMS: atom_id res chain seq x y z
N ARG A 1 7.72 15.68 -11.82
CA ARG A 1 8.99 15.10 -11.31
C ARG A 1 9.24 15.50 -9.84
N LYS A 2 9.23 16.79 -9.50
CA LYS A 2 9.44 17.26 -8.11
C LYS A 2 8.36 16.73 -7.15
N ILE A 3 7.10 16.64 -7.58
CA ILE A 3 6.00 16.08 -6.77
C ILE A 3 6.25 14.61 -6.45
N VAL A 4 6.76 13.82 -7.41
CA VAL A 4 7.12 12.40 -7.18
C VAL A 4 8.17 12.28 -6.07
N SER A 5 9.18 13.16 -6.06
CA SER A 5 10.18 13.18 -4.98
C SER A 5 9.57 13.53 -3.62
N VAL A 6 8.59 14.45 -3.57
CA VAL A 6 7.86 14.77 -2.32
C VAL A 6 7.11 13.55 -1.83
N VAL A 7 6.34 12.88 -2.71
CA VAL A 7 5.56 11.68 -2.36
C VAL A 7 6.48 10.58 -1.83
N LEU A 8 7.59 10.30 -2.50
CA LEU A 8 8.53 9.27 -2.05
C LEU A 8 9.17 9.61 -0.71
N LEU A 9 9.57 10.87 -0.51
CA LEU A 9 10.19 11.31 0.75
C LEU A 9 9.20 11.24 1.91
N THR A 10 7.97 11.73 1.72
CA THR A 10 6.93 11.67 2.75
C THR A 10 6.53 10.25 3.07
N THR A 11 6.38 9.38 2.07
CA THR A 11 6.03 7.97 2.28
C THR A 11 7.15 7.21 2.99
N THR A 12 8.41 7.45 2.62
CA THR A 12 9.57 6.83 3.30
C THR A 12 9.68 7.32 4.74
N GLY A 13 9.45 8.62 4.99
CA GLY A 13 9.41 9.18 6.33
C GLY A 13 8.30 8.58 7.20
N MET A 14 7.11 8.44 6.64
CA MET A 14 5.97 7.76 7.30
C MET A 14 6.26 6.29 7.58
N LEU A 15 6.82 5.56 6.62
CA LEU A 15 7.22 4.17 6.84
C LEU A 15 8.21 4.05 8.00
N PHE A 16 9.24 4.92 8.03
CA PHE A 16 10.22 4.94 9.10
C PHE A 16 9.55 5.23 10.45
N LEU A 17 8.68 6.22 10.52
CA LEU A 17 7.95 6.57 11.74
C LEU A 17 7.09 5.40 12.22
N PHE A 18 6.29 4.78 11.35
CA PHE A 18 5.49 3.60 11.71
C PHE A 18 6.34 2.41 12.11
N SER A 19 7.48 2.19 11.44
CA SER A 19 8.43 1.13 11.81
C SER A 19 8.98 1.33 13.22
N VAL A 20 9.32 2.57 13.60
CA VAL A 20 9.77 2.89 14.94
C VAL A 20 8.65 2.67 15.96
N VAL A 21 7.42 3.08 15.67
CA VAL A 21 6.28 2.88 16.56
C VAL A 21 5.99 1.39 16.78
N VAL A 22 5.99 0.58 15.71
CA VAL A 22 5.80 -0.88 15.84
C VAL A 22 6.94 -1.55 16.60
N ALA A 23 8.19 -1.06 16.43
CA ALA A 23 9.34 -1.59 17.17
C ALA A 23 9.31 -1.24 18.65
N LEU A 24 8.81 -0.04 19.02
CA LEU A 24 8.74 0.40 20.41
C LEU A 24 7.56 -0.21 21.18
N PHE A 25 6.45 -0.50 20.51
CA PHE A 25 5.23 -0.99 21.15
C PHE A 25 4.69 -2.30 20.54
N PRO A 26 5.51 -3.37 20.39
CA PRO A 26 5.09 -4.61 19.73
C PRO A 26 3.94 -5.31 20.45
N GLU A 27 3.96 -5.31 21.79
CA GLU A 27 2.93 -5.97 22.61
C GLU A 27 1.57 -5.26 22.52
N MET A 28 1.57 -3.94 22.41
CA MET A 28 0.34 -3.16 22.28
C MET A 28 -0.38 -3.53 20.98
N PHE A 29 0.38 -3.64 19.86
CA PHE A 29 -0.18 -4.01 18.57
C PHE A 29 -0.63 -5.48 18.55
N GLN A 30 0.12 -6.40 19.15
CA GLN A 30 -0.31 -7.80 19.26
C GLN A 30 -1.62 -7.93 20.03
N ARG A 31 -1.79 -7.21 21.14
CA ARG A 31 -3.03 -7.23 21.92
C ARG A 31 -4.20 -6.59 21.20
N ALA A 32 -3.96 -5.49 20.47
CA ALA A 32 -5.01 -4.77 19.76
C ALA A 32 -5.50 -5.49 18.50
N VAL A 33 -4.57 -6.12 17.75
CA VAL A 33 -4.86 -6.72 16.43
C VAL A 33 -4.96 -8.24 16.50
N GLY A 34 -4.41 -8.88 17.55
CA GLY A 34 -4.42 -10.33 17.70
C GLY A 34 -3.54 -11.08 16.69
N ILE A 35 -2.57 -10.39 16.06
CA ILE A 35 -1.72 -10.93 14.99
C ILE A 35 -0.24 -10.82 15.40
N ASP A 36 0.55 -11.83 15.08
CA ASP A 36 1.99 -11.80 15.34
C ASP A 36 2.68 -10.59 14.71
N THR A 37 3.64 -10.00 15.42
CA THR A 37 4.41 -8.82 14.98
C THR A 37 5.06 -9.00 13.61
N LYS A 38 5.44 -10.24 13.22
CA LYS A 38 6.00 -10.55 11.90
C LYS A 38 5.06 -10.15 10.75
N TYR A 39 3.74 -10.33 10.91
CA TYR A 39 2.77 -9.97 9.88
C TYR A 39 2.55 -8.45 9.80
N LEU A 40 2.74 -7.73 10.91
CA LEU A 40 2.73 -6.26 10.91
C LEU A 40 3.89 -5.70 10.08
N TRP A 41 5.09 -6.26 10.23
CA TRP A 41 6.24 -5.89 9.39
C TRP A 41 6.00 -6.20 7.92
N ILE A 42 5.45 -7.37 7.62
CA ILE A 42 5.08 -7.75 6.26
C ILE A 42 4.07 -6.73 5.67
N ALA A 43 3.05 -6.36 6.44
CA ALA A 43 2.06 -5.38 6.01
C ALA A 43 2.68 -4.01 5.71
N LEU A 44 3.60 -3.51 6.57
CA LEU A 44 4.32 -2.26 6.32
C LEU A 44 5.11 -2.29 5.01
N PHE A 45 5.83 -3.39 4.74
CA PHE A 45 6.57 -3.55 3.49
C PHE A 45 5.64 -3.62 2.27
N ILE A 46 4.53 -4.34 2.38
CA ILE A 46 3.53 -4.41 1.30
C ILE A 46 2.99 -3.00 1.00
N CYS A 47 2.60 -2.24 2.02
CA CYS A 47 2.10 -0.88 1.86
C CYS A 47 3.13 0.02 1.16
N TYR A 48 4.40 -0.09 1.55
CA TYR A 48 5.47 0.68 0.91
C TYR A 48 5.65 0.33 -0.57
N PHE A 49 5.66 -0.95 -0.91
CA PHE A 49 5.78 -1.40 -2.30
C PHE A 49 4.58 -0.98 -3.15
N GLN A 50 3.38 -1.01 -2.57
CA GLN A 50 2.17 -0.57 -3.25
C GLN A 50 2.19 0.93 -3.62
N VAL A 51 2.89 1.78 -2.85
CA VAL A 51 3.01 3.20 -3.21
C VAL A 51 3.67 3.38 -4.57
N PHE A 52 4.74 2.64 -4.87
CA PHE A 52 5.41 2.71 -6.18
C PHE A 52 4.51 2.24 -7.31
N THR A 53 3.74 1.18 -7.05
CA THR A 53 2.78 0.64 -8.00
C THR A 53 1.66 1.63 -8.30
N ASN A 54 1.08 2.22 -7.26
CA ASN A 54 0.03 3.24 -7.39
C ASN A 54 0.55 4.50 -8.08
N LEU A 55 1.78 4.90 -7.78
CA LEU A 55 2.41 6.06 -8.40
C LEU A 55 2.55 5.90 -9.92
N ASN A 56 2.89 4.70 -10.40
CA ASN A 56 2.87 4.39 -11.83
C ASN A 56 1.47 4.45 -12.44
N LEU A 57 0.49 3.87 -11.75
CA LEU A 57 -0.90 3.90 -12.20
C LEU A 57 -1.42 5.35 -12.29
N ASP A 58 -1.10 6.18 -11.29
CA ASP A 58 -1.51 7.59 -11.28
C ASP A 58 -0.82 8.40 -12.39
N ILE A 59 0.47 8.14 -12.66
CA ILE A 59 1.18 8.78 -13.78
C ILE A 59 0.50 8.43 -15.11
N TRP A 60 0.18 7.15 -15.35
CA TRP A 60 -0.50 6.75 -16.59
C TRP A 60 -1.91 7.30 -16.70
N ARG A 61 -2.61 7.48 -15.59
CA ARG A 61 -3.92 8.14 -15.54
C ARG A 61 -3.79 9.63 -15.92
N LEU A 62 -2.78 10.33 -15.38
CA LEU A 62 -2.50 11.72 -15.71
C LEU A 62 -1.99 11.92 -17.14
N GLU A 63 -1.28 10.94 -17.70
CA GLU A 63 -0.81 10.94 -19.08
C GLU A 63 -1.89 10.49 -20.09
N GLU A 64 -3.13 10.24 -19.63
CA GLU A 64 -4.24 9.75 -20.45
C GLU A 64 -3.90 8.48 -21.25
N GLN A 65 -3.17 7.54 -20.62
CA GLN A 65 -2.77 6.26 -21.21
C GLN A 65 -3.61 5.10 -20.66
N PRO A 66 -4.91 4.99 -21.02
CA PRO A 66 -5.84 4.03 -20.42
C PRO A 66 -5.43 2.57 -20.66
N ILE A 67 -4.83 2.28 -21.81
CA ILE A 67 -4.41 0.92 -22.15
C ILE A 67 -3.30 0.44 -21.21
N ARG A 68 -2.28 1.26 -20.96
CA ARG A 68 -1.18 0.88 -20.03
C ARG A 68 -1.69 0.75 -18.61
N TYR A 69 -2.52 1.68 -18.17
CA TYR A 69 -3.18 1.64 -16.88
C TYR A 69 -4.00 0.36 -16.72
N GLY A 70 -4.85 0.05 -17.71
CA GLY A 70 -5.73 -1.12 -17.68
C GLY A 70 -4.97 -2.44 -17.69
N VAL A 71 -4.01 -2.61 -18.59
CA VAL A 71 -3.19 -3.83 -18.67
C VAL A 71 -2.44 -4.07 -17.36
N PHE A 72 -1.83 -3.04 -16.80
CA PHE A 72 -1.07 -3.16 -15.56
C PHE A 72 -1.98 -3.49 -14.36
N SER A 73 -3.11 -2.79 -14.23
CA SER A 73 -4.09 -3.02 -13.16
C SER A 73 -4.72 -4.42 -13.23
N ILE A 74 -5.10 -4.87 -14.44
CA ILE A 74 -5.64 -6.22 -14.65
C ILE A 74 -4.57 -7.27 -14.36
N SER A 75 -3.33 -7.05 -14.78
CA SER A 75 -2.23 -7.98 -14.50
C SER A 75 -2.00 -8.17 -12.99
N ILE A 76 -2.05 -7.08 -12.22
CA ILE A 76 -1.98 -7.16 -10.74
C ILE A 76 -3.12 -8.02 -10.18
N ALA A 77 -4.35 -7.76 -10.62
CA ALA A 77 -5.53 -8.47 -10.12
C ALA A 77 -5.49 -9.96 -10.47
N VAL A 78 -5.20 -10.29 -11.72
CA VAL A 78 -5.12 -11.67 -12.22
C VAL A 78 -4.00 -12.43 -11.52
N LEU A 79 -2.81 -11.83 -11.40
CA LEU A 79 -1.68 -12.51 -10.74
C LEU A 79 -1.94 -12.71 -9.26
N ASN A 80 -2.54 -11.72 -8.58
CA ASN A 80 -2.92 -11.84 -7.17
C ASN A 80 -3.95 -12.97 -6.98
N PHE A 81 -4.94 -13.05 -7.87
CA PHE A 81 -5.95 -14.11 -7.85
C PHE A 81 -5.30 -15.49 -8.05
N LEU A 82 -4.49 -15.66 -9.09
CA LEU A 82 -3.84 -16.94 -9.41
C LEU A 82 -2.89 -17.40 -8.31
N LEU A 83 -2.05 -16.49 -7.78
CA LEU A 83 -1.15 -16.83 -6.68
C LEU A 83 -1.91 -17.17 -5.39
N THR A 84 -2.97 -16.42 -5.09
CA THR A 84 -3.82 -16.72 -3.92
C THR A 84 -4.46 -18.09 -4.07
N LEU A 85 -5.04 -18.40 -5.24
CA LEU A 85 -5.64 -19.71 -5.52
C LEU A 85 -4.60 -20.83 -5.40
N GLY A 86 -3.42 -20.67 -5.99
CA GLY A 86 -2.35 -21.63 -5.91
C GLY A 86 -1.85 -21.87 -4.48
N LEU A 87 -1.62 -20.83 -3.69
CA LEU A 87 -1.09 -20.95 -2.34
C LEU A 87 -2.14 -21.41 -1.33
N VAL A 88 -3.39 -20.96 -1.47
CA VAL A 88 -4.46 -21.31 -0.52
C VAL A 88 -5.04 -22.68 -0.84
N VAL A 89 -5.36 -22.96 -2.12
CA VAL A 89 -6.02 -24.20 -2.52
C VAL A 89 -5.02 -25.33 -2.79
N ALA A 90 -4.00 -25.11 -3.65
CA ALA A 90 -3.09 -26.16 -4.04
C ALA A 90 -2.09 -26.52 -2.92
N LEU A 91 -1.59 -25.52 -2.16
CA LEU A 91 -0.62 -25.75 -1.07
C LEU A 91 -1.26 -25.79 0.32
N HIS A 92 -2.58 -25.70 0.44
CA HIS A 92 -3.35 -25.76 1.68
C HIS A 92 -2.83 -24.86 2.82
N LYS A 93 -2.22 -23.70 2.48
CA LYS A 93 -1.62 -22.78 3.46
C LYS A 93 -2.64 -21.88 4.19
N GLY A 94 -3.94 -22.05 3.91
CA GLY A 94 -4.99 -21.26 4.55
C GLY A 94 -4.82 -19.75 4.35
N TRP A 95 -5.12 -18.95 5.37
CA TRP A 95 -5.02 -17.49 5.32
C TRP A 95 -3.58 -16.97 5.12
N GLN A 96 -2.57 -17.72 5.59
CA GLN A 96 -1.16 -17.37 5.39
C GLN A 96 -0.78 -17.39 3.91
N GLY A 97 -1.34 -18.31 3.12
CA GLY A 97 -1.15 -18.38 1.68
C GLY A 97 -1.57 -17.09 0.96
N ARG A 98 -2.67 -16.47 1.42
CA ARG A 98 -3.13 -15.17 0.89
C ARG A 98 -2.12 -14.04 1.18
N VAL A 99 -1.54 -14.01 2.37
CA VAL A 99 -0.52 -13.01 2.74
C VAL A 99 0.72 -13.17 1.86
N TYR A 100 1.21 -14.41 1.69
CA TYR A 100 2.38 -14.67 0.83
C TYR A 100 2.12 -14.36 -0.64
N ALA A 101 0.91 -14.65 -1.15
CA ALA A 101 0.53 -14.24 -2.50
C ALA A 101 0.62 -12.72 -2.67
N GLN A 102 0.09 -11.98 -1.72
CA GLN A 102 0.11 -10.52 -1.74
C GLN A 102 1.53 -9.95 -1.66
N VAL A 103 2.41 -10.54 -0.83
CA VAL A 103 3.84 -10.19 -0.80
C VAL A 103 4.49 -10.43 -2.15
N GLY A 104 4.30 -11.59 -2.75
CA GLY A 104 4.88 -11.93 -4.06
C GLY A 104 4.47 -10.96 -5.16
N VAL A 105 3.17 -10.63 -5.23
CA VAL A 105 2.64 -9.65 -6.18
C VAL A 105 3.22 -8.27 -5.90
N ALA A 106 3.23 -7.82 -4.63
CA ALA A 106 3.74 -6.51 -4.26
C ALA A 106 5.21 -6.34 -4.64
N VAL A 107 6.05 -7.34 -4.36
CA VAL A 107 7.48 -7.32 -4.73
C VAL A 107 7.66 -7.28 -6.24
N LEU A 108 6.96 -8.13 -6.98
CA LEU A 108 7.08 -8.21 -8.44
C LEU A 108 6.70 -6.88 -9.08
N PHE A 109 5.52 -6.34 -8.74
CA PHE A 109 5.06 -5.08 -9.33
C PHE A 109 5.82 -3.87 -8.83
N PHE A 110 6.39 -3.91 -7.63
CA PHE A 110 7.35 -2.92 -7.15
C PHE A 110 8.59 -2.86 -8.06
N VAL A 111 9.21 -4.01 -8.36
CA VAL A 111 10.38 -4.07 -9.25
C VAL A 111 10.02 -3.53 -10.63
N VAL A 112 8.90 -3.98 -11.21
CA VAL A 112 8.43 -3.49 -12.49
C VAL A 112 8.19 -1.98 -12.45
N SER A 113 7.56 -1.48 -11.39
CA SER A 113 7.27 -0.05 -11.21
C SER A 113 8.53 0.80 -11.10
N ILE A 114 9.53 0.35 -10.34
CA ILE A 114 10.83 1.04 -10.26
C ILE A 114 11.50 1.09 -11.62
N LEU A 115 11.53 -0.01 -12.37
CA LEU A 115 12.13 -0.05 -13.71
C LEU A 115 11.47 0.95 -14.66
N PHE A 116 10.13 1.07 -14.62
CA PHE A 116 9.40 2.07 -15.40
C PHE A 116 9.74 3.50 -14.98
N LEU A 117 9.76 3.78 -13.68
CA LEU A 117 10.06 5.11 -13.13
C LEU A 117 11.50 5.55 -13.45
N ILE A 118 12.48 4.62 -13.39
CA ILE A 118 13.88 4.88 -13.75
C ILE A 118 13.98 5.18 -15.26
N ARG A 119 13.43 4.30 -16.12
CA ARG A 119 13.47 4.47 -17.57
C ARG A 119 12.86 5.78 -18.04
N ARG A 120 11.81 6.22 -17.39
CA ARG A 120 11.12 7.48 -17.70
C ARG A 120 11.73 8.71 -17.01
N LYS A 121 12.81 8.54 -16.24
CA LYS A 121 13.49 9.62 -15.50
C LYS A 121 12.54 10.39 -14.57
N TYR A 122 11.56 9.72 -13.97
CA TYR A 122 10.68 10.32 -12.96
C TYR A 122 11.32 10.29 -11.56
N LEU A 123 12.24 9.34 -11.31
CA LEU A 123 13.04 9.28 -10.10
C LEU A 123 14.20 10.30 -10.22
N VAL A 124 13.91 11.56 -9.95
CA VAL A 124 14.93 12.58 -9.77
C VAL A 124 15.07 12.80 -8.27
N PHE A 125 16.20 12.41 -7.71
CA PHE A 125 16.53 12.63 -6.31
C PHE A 125 16.96 14.10 -6.13
N SER A 126 16.02 15.03 -6.36
CA SER A 126 16.24 16.44 -6.09
C SER A 126 15.39 16.84 -4.89
N TRP A 127 16.02 17.51 -3.94
CA TRP A 127 15.30 18.03 -2.76
C TRP A 127 14.17 18.96 -3.25
N PRO A 128 12.91 18.64 -2.96
CA PRO A 128 11.82 19.53 -3.32
C PRO A 128 12.00 20.83 -2.52
N GLY A 129 12.00 21.97 -3.20
CA GLY A 129 12.06 23.25 -2.51
C GLY A 129 10.96 23.34 -1.46
N ARG A 130 11.21 24.04 -0.33
CA ARG A 130 10.25 24.17 0.78
C ARG A 130 8.85 24.57 0.34
N ALA A 131 8.75 25.46 -0.66
CA ALA A 131 7.48 25.91 -1.22
C ALA A 131 6.64 24.75 -1.77
N ILE A 132 7.21 23.90 -2.63
CA ILE A 132 6.51 22.76 -3.23
C ILE A 132 6.10 21.73 -2.18
N PHE A 133 6.94 21.52 -1.16
CA PHE A 133 6.61 20.64 -0.05
C PHE A 133 5.38 21.13 0.73
N TYR A 134 5.35 22.42 1.11
CA TYR A 134 4.21 23.00 1.84
C TYR A 134 2.93 23.03 1.00
N GLU A 135 3.01 23.39 -0.29
CA GLU A 135 1.87 23.36 -1.19
C GLU A 135 1.28 21.95 -1.33
N THR A 136 2.14 20.95 -1.51
CA THR A 136 1.69 19.56 -1.59
C THR A 136 1.06 19.08 -0.29
N LEU A 137 1.63 19.43 0.86
CA LEU A 137 1.11 19.08 2.16
C LEU A 137 -0.23 19.78 2.45
N ALA A 138 -0.33 21.08 2.14
CA ALA A 138 -1.56 21.85 2.30
C ALA A 138 -2.71 21.30 1.46
N TYR A 139 -2.41 20.76 0.27
CA TYR A 139 -3.39 20.08 -0.58
C TYR A 139 -3.76 18.69 -0.04
N ALA A 140 -2.78 17.94 0.44
CA ALA A 140 -2.99 16.56 0.91
C ALA A 140 -3.72 16.50 2.27
N LEU A 141 -3.47 17.47 3.17
CA LEU A 141 -4.00 17.45 4.54
C LEU A 141 -5.54 17.39 4.59
N PRO A 142 -6.29 18.21 3.83
CA PRO A 142 -7.76 18.14 3.81
C PRO A 142 -8.31 16.87 3.13
N LEU A 143 -7.52 16.17 2.32
CA LEU A 143 -7.94 14.89 1.73
C LEU A 143 -7.85 13.71 2.71
N ILE A 144 -7.03 13.81 3.75
CA ILE A 144 -6.87 12.72 4.74
C ILE A 144 -8.19 12.34 5.41
N PRO A 145 -9.01 13.27 5.96
CA PRO A 145 -10.31 12.92 6.55
C PRO A 145 -11.26 12.27 5.54
N HIS A 146 -11.24 12.73 4.28
CA HIS A 146 -12.07 12.17 3.22
C HIS A 146 -11.70 10.70 2.91
N LEU A 147 -10.41 10.41 2.76
CA LEU A 147 -9.93 9.05 2.53
C LEU A 147 -10.13 8.15 3.75
N SER A 148 -9.96 8.70 4.96
CA SER A 148 -10.19 7.99 6.21
C SER A 148 -11.65 7.59 6.37
N SER A 149 -12.61 8.42 5.97
CA SER A 149 -14.04 8.10 6.05
C SER A 149 -14.42 6.89 5.21
N PHE A 150 -13.80 6.69 4.05
CA PHE A 150 -13.99 5.50 3.23
C PHE A 150 -13.46 4.23 3.91
N TRP A 151 -12.31 4.33 4.57
CA TRP A 151 -11.71 3.23 5.32
C TRP A 151 -12.55 2.88 6.56
N PHE A 152 -13.04 3.90 7.28
CA PHE A 152 -13.96 3.71 8.41
C PHE A 152 -15.24 2.99 7.98
N LYS A 153 -15.83 3.38 6.85
CA LYS A 153 -17.04 2.72 6.33
C LYS A 153 -16.82 1.22 6.09
N GLN A 154 -15.73 0.84 5.43
CA GLN A 154 -15.42 -0.57 5.17
C GLN A 154 -15.03 -1.37 6.44
N GLY A 155 -14.40 -0.71 7.42
CA GLY A 155 -14.02 -1.33 8.69
C GLY A 155 -15.21 -1.53 9.63
N MET A 156 -16.08 -0.53 9.73
CA MET A 156 -17.26 -0.57 10.61
C MET A 156 -18.23 -1.72 10.30
N ASP A 157 -18.39 -2.08 9.02
CA ASP A 157 -19.25 -3.21 8.62
C ASP A 157 -18.83 -4.51 9.33
N ARG A 158 -17.53 -4.76 9.44
CA ARG A 158 -17.02 -5.96 10.12
C ARG A 158 -17.21 -5.91 11.64
N TYR A 159 -17.03 -4.73 12.24
CA TYR A 159 -17.27 -4.55 13.68
C TYR A 159 -18.74 -4.74 14.04
N ILE A 160 -19.65 -4.19 13.24
CA ILE A 160 -21.09 -4.33 13.43
C ILE A 160 -21.50 -5.80 13.33
N ILE A 161 -21.05 -6.51 12.29
CA ILE A 161 -21.37 -7.93 12.10
C ILE A 161 -20.84 -8.75 13.30
N ASN A 162 -19.60 -8.55 13.73
CA ASN A 162 -19.04 -9.27 14.88
C ASN A 162 -19.78 -8.95 16.19
N TYR A 163 -20.23 -7.71 16.39
CA TYR A 163 -20.97 -7.32 17.57
C TYR A 163 -22.32 -8.03 17.68
N PHE A 164 -23.04 -8.17 16.57
CA PHE A 164 -24.31 -8.87 16.54
C PHE A 164 -24.16 -10.39 16.60
N HIS A 165 -23.13 -10.97 15.98
CA HIS A 165 -22.83 -12.41 16.08
C HIS A 165 -22.33 -12.85 17.46
N ALA A 166 -21.74 -11.96 18.25
CA ALA A 166 -21.29 -12.26 19.61
C ALA A 166 -22.45 -12.26 20.63
N GLN A 167 -23.68 -11.92 20.21
CA GLN A 167 -24.87 -11.89 21.05
C GLN A 167 -25.82 -13.08 20.82
N GLU A 168 -25.54 -13.93 19.82
CA GLU A 168 -26.19 -15.23 19.61
C GLU A 168 -25.35 -16.37 20.23
#